data_b89e9b009882f314b90474ba2621878e
#
_entry.id   b89e9b009882f314b90474ba2621878e
#
_cell.length_a   1.000
_cell.length_b   1.000
_cell.length_c   1.000
_cell.angle_alpha   90.00
_cell.angle_beta   90.00
_cell.angle_gamma   90.00
#
_symmetry.space_group_name_H-M   'P 1'
#
loop_
_entity.id
_entity.type
_entity.pdbx_description
1 polymer ?
#
loop_
_entity_poly.entity_id
_entity_poly.type
_entity_poly.pdbx_seq_one_letter_code
_entity_poly.pdbx_strand_id
1 'polypeptide(L)'
;MPFAQTFARLTKCCARCQIHGGGFTSGRGDVNMTNVLTMQSGPNAQILVGIEYRLGPLGFLSSPEIAALPESEGATGAMNGIRDTIVALEWVQKNIQAFGGDPAAVTIMGESSGGLAVCTLVVSPKARGLFRRAIVSSGACAGPWGPGTTEEGYGMSTQIMERPAANTTNLAELQELPPWALGVWNTTAFFEDQLFPGYWIDNWVLSESPMEYFARGEVNVVSVIDSDNHQAADLI
;
A
#
# COMPACT_ATOMS: atom_id res chain seq x y z
N MET A 1 13.39 -3.83 -49.36
CA MET A 1 12.96 -4.90 -48.45
C MET A 1 12.48 -4.28 -47.17
N PRO A 2 11.22 -4.36 -46.83
CA PRO A 2 10.70 -3.58 -45.71
C PRO A 2 10.38 -4.48 -44.52
N PHE A 3 11.33 -4.64 -43.59
CA PHE A 3 11.06 -5.25 -42.29
C PHE A 3 10.96 -4.21 -41.15
N ALA A 4 11.03 -2.91 -41.46
CA ALA A 4 11.10 -1.84 -40.47
C ALA A 4 9.76 -1.10 -40.24
N GLN A 5 8.64 -1.56 -40.81
CA GLN A 5 7.38 -0.78 -40.73
C GLN A 5 6.24 -1.44 -39.95
N THR A 6 6.47 -2.56 -39.26
CA THR A 6 5.36 -3.28 -38.58
C THR A 6 5.34 -3.10 -37.05
N PHE A 7 6.26 -2.31 -36.48
CA PHE A 7 6.26 -1.99 -35.02
C PHE A 7 5.54 -0.70 -34.64
N ALA A 8 4.90 -0.02 -35.56
CA ALA A 8 4.24 1.24 -35.32
C ALA A 8 2.75 1.11 -35.08
N ARG A 9 2.35 0.45 -34.05
CA ARG A 9 1.09 0.58 -33.28
C ARG A 9 0.97 -0.55 -32.25
N LEU A 10 1.91 -0.62 -31.33
CA LEU A 10 1.57 -1.22 -30.06
C LEU A 10 0.60 -0.21 -29.41
N THR A 11 -0.68 -0.55 -29.40
CA THR A 11 -1.64 0.12 -28.52
C THR A 11 -1.03 0.10 -27.13
N LYS A 12 -0.78 1.29 -26.54
CA LYS A 12 -0.21 1.38 -25.20
C LYS A 12 -1.08 0.56 -24.25
N CYS A 13 -0.48 -0.42 -23.58
CA CYS A 13 -1.20 -1.31 -22.69
C CYS A 13 -1.50 -0.60 -21.36
N CYS A 14 -2.69 -0.85 -20.80
CA CYS A 14 -2.96 -0.44 -19.42
C CYS A 14 -2.01 -1.18 -18.46
N ALA A 15 -1.44 -0.46 -17.50
CA ALA A 15 -0.70 -1.07 -16.40
C ALA A 15 -1.65 -1.28 -15.21
N ARG A 16 -1.66 -2.50 -14.66
CA ARG A 16 -2.41 -2.86 -13.46
C ARG A 16 -1.42 -3.21 -12.36
N CYS A 17 -1.39 -2.41 -11.32
CA CYS A 17 -0.51 -2.58 -10.17
C CYS A 17 -1.29 -3.24 -9.04
N GLN A 18 -0.85 -4.43 -8.63
CA GLN A 18 -1.45 -5.18 -7.54
C GLN A 18 -0.69 -4.95 -6.24
N ILE A 19 -1.44 -4.55 -5.22
CA ILE A 19 -1.00 -4.46 -3.83
C ILE A 19 -1.64 -5.64 -3.10
N HIS A 20 -0.82 -6.55 -2.59
CA HIS A 20 -1.31 -7.76 -1.95
C HIS A 20 -1.92 -7.49 -0.58
N GLY A 21 -2.85 -8.36 -0.15
CA GLY A 21 -3.39 -8.39 1.20
C GLY A 21 -2.53 -9.23 2.15
N GLY A 22 -3.11 -9.61 3.28
CA GLY A 22 -2.47 -10.39 4.33
C GLY A 22 -2.30 -9.62 5.63
N GLY A 23 -3.22 -8.69 5.93
CA GLY A 23 -3.28 -7.95 7.20
C GLY A 23 -2.05 -7.09 7.45
N PHE A 24 -1.36 -6.61 6.41
CA PHE A 24 -0.08 -5.91 6.52
C PHE A 24 1.04 -6.67 7.26
N THR A 25 0.83 -7.95 7.56
CA THR A 25 1.79 -8.81 8.28
C THR A 25 2.35 -9.94 7.42
N SER A 26 1.69 -10.28 6.33
CA SER A 26 2.05 -11.33 5.40
C SER A 26 1.64 -10.98 3.97
N GLY A 27 1.97 -11.84 3.03
CA GLY A 27 1.62 -11.66 1.62
C GLY A 27 2.84 -11.53 0.72
N ARG A 28 2.59 -11.48 -0.59
CA ARG A 28 3.63 -11.44 -1.63
C ARG A 28 3.09 -10.77 -2.89
N GLY A 29 3.91 -9.97 -3.55
CA GLY A 29 3.61 -9.34 -4.82
C GLY A 29 3.88 -10.25 -6.05
N ASP A 30 4.63 -11.34 -5.88
CA ASP A 30 5.02 -12.27 -6.95
C ASP A 30 3.91 -13.31 -7.31
N VAL A 31 2.67 -12.91 -7.25
CA VAL A 31 1.54 -13.80 -7.53
C VAL A 31 1.62 -14.31 -8.97
N ASN A 32 1.46 -15.63 -9.14
CA ASN A 32 1.37 -16.24 -10.47
C ASN A 32 0.08 -15.82 -11.18
N MET A 33 0.19 -14.77 -11.99
CA MET A 33 -0.92 -14.22 -12.76
C MET A 33 -1.03 -14.81 -14.18
N THR A 34 -0.37 -15.91 -14.47
CA THR A 34 -0.34 -16.54 -15.80
C THR A 34 -1.74 -16.72 -16.37
N ASN A 35 -2.69 -17.17 -15.55
CA ASN A 35 -4.08 -17.36 -15.99
C ASN A 35 -4.76 -16.04 -16.37
N VAL A 36 -4.48 -14.95 -15.66
CA VAL A 36 -5.02 -13.62 -15.97
C VAL A 36 -4.40 -13.09 -17.26
N LEU A 37 -3.10 -13.26 -17.43
CA LEU A 37 -2.38 -12.84 -18.65
C LEU A 37 -2.80 -13.61 -19.88
N THR A 38 -3.05 -14.93 -19.78
CA THR A 38 -3.53 -15.75 -20.90
C THR A 38 -4.94 -15.40 -21.35
N MET A 39 -5.79 -14.93 -20.45
CA MET A 39 -7.15 -14.47 -20.77
C MET A 39 -7.18 -13.07 -21.39
N GLN A 40 -6.10 -12.31 -21.33
CA GLN A 40 -6.00 -10.91 -21.75
C GLN A 40 -5.03 -10.72 -22.92
N SER A 41 -5.01 -11.65 -23.87
CA SER A 41 -4.21 -11.54 -25.08
C SER A 41 -4.88 -10.62 -26.12
N GLY A 42 -4.10 -10.05 -27.03
CA GLY A 42 -4.58 -9.22 -28.14
C GLY A 42 -4.79 -7.74 -27.75
N PRO A 43 -5.80 -7.06 -28.28
CA PRO A 43 -5.99 -5.62 -28.10
C PRO A 43 -6.29 -5.18 -26.65
N ASN A 44 -6.63 -6.12 -25.78
CA ASN A 44 -6.89 -5.91 -24.35
C ASN A 44 -5.73 -6.36 -23.48
N ALA A 45 -4.55 -6.62 -24.04
CA ALA A 45 -3.36 -6.97 -23.27
C ALA A 45 -3.09 -5.93 -22.19
N GLN A 46 -2.68 -6.39 -21.01
CA GLN A 46 -2.36 -5.56 -19.86
C GLN A 46 -0.99 -5.95 -19.32
N ILE A 47 -0.31 -4.97 -18.73
CA ILE A 47 0.90 -5.23 -17.96
C ILE A 47 0.49 -5.36 -16.50
N LEU A 48 0.88 -6.47 -15.87
CA LEU A 48 0.66 -6.67 -14.44
C LEU A 48 1.96 -6.38 -13.70
N VAL A 49 1.85 -5.58 -12.65
CA VAL A 49 2.95 -5.23 -11.75
C VAL A 49 2.55 -5.65 -10.35
N GLY A 50 3.23 -6.65 -9.78
CA GLY A 50 3.10 -7.01 -8.37
C GLY A 50 3.98 -6.10 -7.54
N ILE A 51 3.43 -5.48 -6.52
CA ILE A 51 4.15 -4.58 -5.62
C ILE A 51 4.48 -5.33 -4.33
N GLU A 52 5.76 -5.35 -3.97
CA GLU A 52 6.24 -5.73 -2.65
C GLU A 52 6.37 -4.49 -1.77
N TYR A 53 6.04 -4.62 -0.50
CA TYR A 53 6.16 -3.55 0.49
C TYR A 53 6.50 -4.12 1.85
N ARG A 54 7.11 -3.31 2.71
CA ARG A 54 7.46 -3.73 4.09
C ARG A 54 6.22 -4.08 4.88
N LEU A 55 6.32 -5.18 5.64
CA LEU A 55 5.24 -5.77 6.42
C LEU A 55 5.53 -5.74 7.92
N GLY A 56 4.47 -5.90 8.72
CA GLY A 56 4.54 -5.97 10.16
C GLY A 56 5.26 -4.75 10.77
N PRO A 57 5.99 -4.92 11.88
CA PRO A 57 6.71 -3.80 12.50
C PRO A 57 7.72 -3.13 11.59
N LEU A 58 8.29 -3.82 10.61
CA LEU A 58 9.24 -3.22 9.65
C LEU A 58 8.58 -2.18 8.74
N GLY A 59 7.28 -2.33 8.47
CA GLY A 59 6.52 -1.42 7.62
C GLY A 59 5.58 -0.47 8.36
N PHE A 60 5.27 -0.77 9.63
CA PHE A 60 4.17 -0.10 10.34
C PHE A 60 4.47 0.23 11.80
N LEU A 61 5.73 0.08 12.26
CA LEU A 61 6.13 0.56 13.58
C LEU A 61 6.17 2.09 13.57
N SER A 62 5.63 2.67 14.63
CA SER A 62 5.44 4.11 14.77
C SER A 62 6.10 4.62 16.04
N SER A 63 6.90 5.68 15.95
CA SER A 63 7.45 6.34 17.15
C SER A 63 7.77 7.81 16.92
N PRO A 64 7.82 8.62 18.01
CA PRO A 64 8.31 9.99 17.92
C PRO A 64 9.75 10.09 17.43
N GLU A 65 10.61 9.10 17.77
CA GLU A 65 12.00 9.06 17.35
C GLU A 65 12.10 8.85 15.84
N ILE A 66 11.24 8.01 15.25
CA ILE A 66 11.16 7.86 13.77
C ILE A 66 10.74 9.19 13.14
N ALA A 67 9.73 9.86 13.69
CA ALA A 67 9.27 11.15 13.16
C ALA A 67 10.37 12.24 13.23
N ALA A 68 11.30 12.13 14.18
CA ALA A 68 12.41 13.06 14.36
C ALA A 68 13.59 12.82 13.39
N LEU A 69 13.62 11.68 12.68
CA LEU A 69 14.66 11.41 11.69
C LEU A 69 14.52 12.35 10.48
N PRO A 70 15.60 12.96 9.98
CA PRO A 70 15.53 13.83 8.80
C PRO A 70 14.92 13.16 7.57
N GLU A 71 15.22 11.91 7.35
CA GLU A 71 14.72 11.11 6.22
C GLU A 71 13.25 10.71 6.35
N SER A 72 12.66 10.83 7.54
CA SER A 72 11.23 10.56 7.74
C SER A 72 10.33 11.64 7.12
N GLU A 73 10.86 12.87 6.97
CA GLU A 73 10.07 14.05 6.56
C GLU A 73 8.88 14.32 7.52
N GLY A 74 9.04 13.96 8.81
CA GLY A 74 8.00 14.06 9.82
C GLY A 74 7.02 12.88 9.88
N ALA A 75 7.19 11.86 9.03
CA ALA A 75 6.40 10.63 9.09
C ALA A 75 6.72 9.83 10.36
N THR A 76 5.69 9.36 11.06
CA THR A 76 5.85 8.60 12.31
C THR A 76 6.33 7.15 12.10
N GLY A 77 6.34 6.66 10.84
CA GLY A 77 6.66 5.29 10.47
C GLY A 77 5.44 4.39 10.29
N ALA A 78 4.29 4.80 10.80
CA ALA A 78 3.05 4.02 10.84
C ALA A 78 2.52 3.56 9.48
N MET A 79 2.93 4.18 8.39
CA MET A 79 2.55 3.84 7.02
C MET A 79 3.75 3.64 6.09
N ASN A 80 4.92 3.26 6.61
CA ASN A 80 6.10 3.04 5.77
C ASN A 80 5.87 1.96 4.70
N GLY A 81 5.08 0.91 4.98
CA GLY A 81 4.68 -0.07 3.97
C GLY A 81 3.84 0.56 2.84
N ILE A 82 2.96 1.52 3.15
CA ILE A 82 2.19 2.25 2.14
C ILE A 82 3.09 3.25 1.41
N ARG A 83 4.04 3.90 2.09
CA ARG A 83 5.06 4.74 1.45
C ARG A 83 5.88 3.94 0.42
N ASP A 84 6.20 2.68 0.71
CA ASP A 84 6.86 1.79 -0.25
C ASP A 84 6.02 1.58 -1.52
N THR A 85 4.70 1.48 -1.40
CA THR A 85 3.81 1.36 -2.56
C THR A 85 3.77 2.65 -3.39
N ILE A 86 3.87 3.83 -2.76
CA ILE A 86 4.00 5.12 -3.45
C ILE A 86 5.29 5.15 -4.28
N VAL A 87 6.42 4.75 -3.69
CA VAL A 87 7.72 4.68 -4.39
C VAL A 87 7.65 3.69 -5.57
N ALA A 88 6.99 2.55 -5.39
CA ALA A 88 6.79 1.59 -6.48
C ALA A 88 5.94 2.18 -7.61
N LEU A 89 4.89 2.93 -7.30
CA LEU A 89 4.06 3.61 -8.29
C LEU A 89 4.81 4.73 -9.02
N GLU A 90 5.69 5.47 -8.33
CA GLU A 90 6.60 6.42 -8.96
C GLU A 90 7.54 5.73 -9.95
N TRP A 91 8.05 4.55 -9.58
CA TRP A 91 8.85 3.74 -10.49
C TRP A 91 8.04 3.33 -11.73
N VAL A 92 6.78 2.91 -11.53
CA VAL A 92 5.86 2.58 -12.64
C VAL A 92 5.69 3.78 -13.57
N GLN A 93 5.42 4.97 -13.04
CA GLN A 93 5.28 6.19 -13.85
C GLN A 93 6.52 6.48 -14.69
N LYS A 94 7.71 6.27 -14.14
CA LYS A 94 8.99 6.53 -14.83
C LYS A 94 9.35 5.47 -15.87
N ASN A 95 8.97 4.20 -15.66
CA ASN A 95 9.55 3.08 -16.38
C ASN A 95 8.56 2.25 -17.22
N ILE A 96 7.25 2.28 -16.92
CA ILE A 96 6.28 1.35 -17.51
C ILE A 96 6.21 1.47 -19.05
N GLN A 97 6.56 2.61 -19.60
CA GLN A 97 6.59 2.84 -21.05
C GLN A 97 7.64 1.95 -21.74
N ALA A 98 8.77 1.65 -21.08
CA ALA A 98 9.79 0.76 -21.62
C ALA A 98 9.28 -0.70 -21.75
N PHE A 99 8.23 -1.06 -21.02
CA PHE A 99 7.55 -2.35 -21.07
C PHE A 99 6.33 -2.34 -22.00
N GLY A 100 6.07 -1.23 -22.71
CA GLY A 100 4.90 -1.08 -23.59
C GLY A 100 3.66 -0.55 -22.88
N GLY A 101 3.75 -0.14 -21.61
CA GLY A 101 2.66 0.41 -20.82
C GLY A 101 2.41 1.89 -21.07
N ASP A 102 1.22 2.34 -20.68
CA ASP A 102 0.87 3.76 -20.68
C ASP A 102 0.86 4.28 -19.23
N PRO A 103 1.77 5.18 -18.85
CA PRO A 103 1.79 5.77 -17.52
C PRO A 103 0.50 6.58 -17.22
N ALA A 104 -0.20 7.08 -18.24
CA ALA A 104 -1.49 7.76 -18.07
C ALA A 104 -2.68 6.80 -17.86
N ALA A 105 -2.45 5.46 -17.97
CA ALA A 105 -3.49 4.44 -17.86
C ALA A 105 -3.18 3.43 -16.75
N VAL A 106 -2.55 3.86 -15.68
CA VAL A 106 -2.25 3.03 -14.50
C VAL A 106 -3.53 2.81 -13.68
N THR A 107 -3.78 1.56 -13.30
CA THR A 107 -4.82 1.14 -12.38
C THR A 107 -4.18 0.44 -11.20
N ILE A 108 -4.49 0.86 -9.98
CA ILE A 108 -4.09 0.15 -8.76
C ILE A 108 -5.22 -0.77 -8.31
N MET A 109 -4.86 -1.91 -7.70
CA MET A 109 -5.84 -2.86 -7.18
C MET A 109 -5.30 -3.58 -5.94
N GLY A 110 -6.18 -3.93 -5.04
CA GLY A 110 -5.83 -4.68 -3.84
C GLY A 110 -7.05 -5.31 -3.18
N GLU A 111 -6.79 -6.36 -2.42
CA GLU A 111 -7.79 -7.09 -1.64
C GLU A 111 -7.40 -7.07 -0.17
N SER A 112 -8.40 -7.04 0.75
CA SER A 112 -8.18 -7.02 2.20
C SER A 112 -7.29 -5.84 2.60
N SER A 113 -6.18 -6.04 3.33
CA SER A 113 -5.24 -4.96 3.65
C SER A 113 -4.62 -4.30 2.40
N GLY A 114 -4.49 -5.02 1.28
CA GLY A 114 -4.15 -4.42 -0.01
C GLY A 114 -5.24 -3.47 -0.51
N GLY A 115 -6.51 -3.79 -0.28
CA GLY A 115 -7.64 -2.90 -0.52
C GLY A 115 -7.60 -1.65 0.37
N LEU A 116 -7.28 -1.81 1.66
CA LEU A 116 -7.04 -0.69 2.59
C LEU A 116 -5.92 0.23 2.07
N ALA A 117 -4.82 -0.34 1.59
CA ALA A 117 -3.72 0.43 1.00
C ALA A 117 -4.18 1.19 -0.26
N VAL A 118 -4.91 0.53 -1.16
CA VAL A 118 -5.48 1.18 -2.36
C VAL A 118 -6.41 2.32 -1.98
N CYS A 119 -7.34 2.09 -1.04
CA CYS A 119 -8.27 3.11 -0.57
C CYS A 119 -7.52 4.31 0.05
N THR A 120 -6.47 4.05 0.85
CA THR A 120 -5.59 5.09 1.41
C THR A 120 -4.91 5.90 0.30
N LEU A 121 -4.36 5.25 -0.73
CA LEU A 121 -3.72 5.91 -1.86
C LEU A 121 -4.69 6.78 -2.66
N VAL A 122 -5.97 6.40 -2.73
CA VAL A 122 -7.02 7.18 -3.41
C VAL A 122 -7.15 8.58 -2.81
N VAL A 123 -6.95 8.73 -1.53
CA VAL A 123 -7.08 10.02 -0.82
C VAL A 123 -5.73 10.66 -0.46
N SER A 124 -4.63 9.91 -0.50
CA SER A 124 -3.31 10.43 -0.13
C SER A 124 -2.82 11.53 -1.08
N PRO A 125 -2.50 12.72 -0.59
CA PRO A 125 -1.90 13.78 -1.43
C PRO A 125 -0.57 13.35 -2.09
N LYS A 126 0.16 12.43 -1.45
CA LYS A 126 1.46 11.92 -1.93
C LYS A 126 1.33 10.98 -3.14
N ALA A 127 0.15 10.40 -3.34
CA ALA A 127 -0.11 9.49 -4.46
C ALA A 127 -0.75 10.19 -5.68
N ARG A 128 -0.93 11.51 -5.61
CA ARG A 128 -1.57 12.28 -6.67
C ARG A 128 -0.84 12.16 -8.01
N GLY A 129 -1.61 11.77 -9.05
CA GLY A 129 -1.09 11.64 -10.40
C GLY A 129 -0.34 10.33 -10.69
N LEU A 130 -0.18 9.43 -9.71
CA LEU A 130 0.52 8.16 -9.90
C LEU A 130 -0.36 7.08 -10.54
N PHE A 131 -1.68 7.21 -10.49
CA PHE A 131 -2.63 6.30 -11.11
C PHE A 131 -3.91 7.05 -11.52
N ARG A 132 -4.71 6.40 -12.33
CA ARG A 132 -5.97 6.96 -12.86
C ARG A 132 -7.20 6.26 -12.33
N ARG A 133 -7.09 4.98 -11.97
CA ARG A 133 -8.20 4.14 -11.52
C ARG A 133 -7.78 3.31 -10.33
N ALA A 134 -8.75 2.97 -9.49
CA ALA A 134 -8.56 2.10 -8.34
C ALA A 134 -9.61 0.99 -8.33
N ILE A 135 -9.21 -0.21 -7.89
CA ILE A 135 -10.08 -1.33 -7.60
C ILE A 135 -9.80 -1.74 -6.16
N VAL A 136 -10.78 -1.53 -5.29
CA VAL A 136 -10.75 -1.91 -3.88
C VAL A 136 -11.60 -3.17 -3.73
N SER A 137 -11.04 -4.20 -3.13
CA SER A 137 -11.77 -5.43 -2.83
C SER A 137 -11.68 -5.71 -1.34
N SER A 138 -12.83 -5.71 -0.66
CA SER A 138 -12.93 -6.03 0.79
C SER A 138 -11.93 -5.27 1.67
N GLY A 139 -11.78 -3.95 1.45
CA GLY A 139 -10.74 -3.15 2.09
C GLY A 139 -11.02 -1.66 2.17
N ALA A 140 -12.23 -1.27 2.56
CA ALA A 140 -12.57 0.14 2.76
C ALA A 140 -11.71 0.79 3.84
N CYS A 141 -11.09 1.94 3.55
CA CYS A 141 -10.29 2.70 4.50
C CYS A 141 -11.12 3.68 5.35
N ALA A 142 -12.43 3.60 5.25
CA ALA A 142 -13.39 4.37 6.04
C ALA A 142 -14.09 3.46 7.07
N GLY A 143 -14.57 4.04 8.15
CA GLY A 143 -15.25 3.29 9.21
C GLY A 143 -14.26 2.50 10.11
N PRO A 144 -14.67 1.34 10.65
CA PRO A 144 -13.92 0.65 11.70
C PRO A 144 -12.58 0.06 11.24
N TRP A 145 -12.33 -0.03 9.94
CA TRP A 145 -11.07 -0.51 9.35
C TRP A 145 -10.16 0.63 8.88
N GLY A 146 -10.57 1.88 9.08
CA GLY A 146 -9.76 3.06 8.77
C GLY A 146 -8.52 3.15 9.66
N PRO A 147 -7.58 4.04 9.31
CA PRO A 147 -6.40 4.25 10.14
C PRO A 147 -6.82 4.85 11.49
N GLY A 148 -6.22 4.32 12.55
CA GLY A 148 -6.30 4.92 13.87
C GLY A 148 -5.45 6.19 14.00
N THR A 149 -5.48 6.79 15.18
CA THR A 149 -4.72 8.00 15.49
C THR A 149 -3.23 7.73 15.64
N THR A 150 -2.41 8.76 15.51
CA THR A 150 -0.97 8.69 15.74
C THR A 150 -0.63 8.21 17.16
N GLU A 151 -1.38 8.66 18.16
CA GLU A 151 -1.19 8.28 19.56
C GLU A 151 -1.47 6.81 19.81
N GLU A 152 -2.52 6.27 19.21
CA GLU A 152 -2.79 4.82 19.27
C GLU A 152 -1.67 4.03 18.61
N GLY A 153 -1.12 4.53 17.49
CA GLY A 153 0.05 3.94 16.81
C GLY A 153 1.29 3.90 17.70
N TYR A 154 1.57 4.97 18.42
CA TYR A 154 2.67 5.00 19.39
C TYR A 154 2.47 4.01 20.53
N GLY A 155 1.27 3.95 21.10
CA GLY A 155 0.94 3.01 22.16
C GLY A 155 1.10 1.55 21.74
N MET A 156 0.61 1.20 20.55
CA MET A 156 0.76 -0.15 20.00
C MET A 156 2.22 -0.49 19.71
N SER A 157 2.97 0.44 19.14
CA SER A 157 4.38 0.24 18.83
C SER A 157 5.22 0.05 20.09
N THR A 158 4.94 0.80 21.15
CA THR A 158 5.59 0.61 22.47
C THR A 158 5.37 -0.80 22.99
N GLN A 159 4.14 -1.32 22.95
CA GLN A 159 3.86 -2.70 23.37
C GLN A 159 4.63 -3.75 22.55
N ILE A 160 4.83 -3.52 21.24
CA ILE A 160 5.64 -4.40 20.39
C ILE A 160 7.12 -4.34 20.79
N MET A 161 7.64 -3.14 21.05
CA MET A 161 9.03 -2.91 21.41
C MET A 161 9.39 -3.41 22.81
N GLU A 162 8.47 -3.38 23.74
CA GLU A 162 8.64 -3.88 25.13
C GLU A 162 8.49 -5.40 25.26
N ARG A 163 8.19 -6.12 24.19
CA ARG A 163 8.14 -7.59 24.23
C ARG A 163 9.49 -8.18 24.68
N PRO A 164 9.48 -9.35 25.38
CA PRO A 164 10.71 -9.93 25.92
C PRO A 164 11.82 -10.17 24.88
N ALA A 165 11.47 -10.37 23.61
CA ALA A 165 12.43 -10.60 22.54
C ALA A 165 13.10 -9.31 22.04
N ALA A 166 12.42 -8.18 22.06
CA ALA A 166 12.97 -6.86 21.71
C ALA A 166 13.44 -6.11 22.95
N ASN A 167 12.58 -5.98 23.96
CA ASN A 167 12.82 -5.43 25.28
C ASN A 167 13.57 -4.08 25.27
N THR A 168 13.25 -3.22 24.32
CA THR A 168 13.79 -1.88 24.23
C THR A 168 12.83 -0.94 23.50
N THR A 169 12.80 0.32 23.88
CA THR A 169 12.11 1.40 23.16
C THR A 169 13.09 2.32 22.43
N ASN A 170 14.39 2.03 22.52
CA ASN A 170 15.42 2.84 21.85
C ASN A 170 15.54 2.43 20.38
N LEU A 171 15.32 3.38 19.47
CA LEU A 171 15.36 3.12 18.03
C LEU A 171 16.69 2.57 17.54
N ALA A 172 17.83 3.08 18.06
CA ALA A 172 19.14 2.59 17.65
C ALA A 172 19.38 1.13 18.08
N GLU A 173 18.90 0.77 19.27
CA GLU A 173 18.96 -0.63 19.74
C GLU A 173 18.03 -1.53 18.91
N LEU A 174 16.82 -1.05 18.55
CA LEU A 174 15.91 -1.79 17.67
C LEU A 174 16.51 -2.10 16.30
N GLN A 175 17.27 -1.16 15.74
CA GLN A 175 17.92 -1.34 14.44
C GLN A 175 19.00 -2.42 14.44
N GLU A 176 19.60 -2.72 15.60
CA GLU A 176 20.60 -3.79 15.75
C GLU A 176 19.94 -5.17 16.00
N LEU A 177 18.65 -5.21 16.31
CA LEU A 177 17.95 -6.47 16.56
C LEU A 177 17.68 -7.23 15.28
N PRO A 178 17.73 -8.57 15.33
CA PRO A 178 17.28 -9.36 14.20
C PRO A 178 15.76 -9.21 14.01
N PRO A 179 15.25 -9.23 12.78
CA PRO A 179 13.82 -8.97 12.50
C PRO A 179 12.83 -9.85 13.28
N TRP A 180 13.23 -11.09 13.62
CA TRP A 180 12.37 -11.99 14.40
C TRP A 180 12.12 -11.50 15.84
N ALA A 181 13.00 -10.67 16.41
CA ALA A 181 12.82 -10.09 17.75
C ALA A 181 11.58 -9.15 17.81
N LEU A 182 11.23 -8.55 16.69
CA LEU A 182 10.02 -7.73 16.55
C LEU A 182 8.78 -8.56 16.19
N GLY A 183 8.88 -9.89 16.17
CA GLY A 183 7.75 -10.79 15.86
C GLY A 183 7.35 -10.84 14.39
N VAL A 184 8.21 -10.40 13.48
CA VAL A 184 7.92 -10.30 12.01
C VAL A 184 7.48 -11.64 11.40
N TRP A 185 7.88 -12.78 11.97
CA TRP A 185 7.60 -14.12 11.45
C TRP A 185 6.41 -14.82 12.12
N ASN A 186 5.81 -14.23 13.14
CA ASN A 186 4.72 -14.86 13.89
C ASN A 186 3.40 -14.09 13.70
N THR A 187 2.79 -14.28 12.53
CA THR A 187 1.48 -13.69 12.22
C THR A 187 0.40 -14.13 13.20
N THR A 188 0.46 -15.36 13.71
CA THR A 188 -0.51 -15.89 14.68
C THR A 188 -0.46 -15.11 16.00
N ALA A 189 0.73 -14.80 16.51
CA ALA A 189 0.88 -14.04 17.75
C ALA A 189 0.31 -12.61 17.63
N PHE A 190 0.38 -12.00 16.46
CA PHE A 190 -0.25 -10.69 16.25
C PHE A 190 -1.77 -10.72 16.36
N PHE A 191 -2.40 -11.80 15.89
CA PHE A 191 -3.85 -11.96 16.00
C PHE A 191 -4.29 -12.41 17.40
N GLU A 192 -3.54 -13.31 18.03
CA GLU A 192 -3.85 -13.82 19.39
C GLU A 192 -3.65 -12.77 20.45
N ASP A 193 -2.59 -11.97 20.38
CA ASP A 193 -2.28 -10.90 21.34
C ASP A 193 -3.02 -9.59 21.04
N GLN A 194 -3.85 -9.54 20.01
CA GLN A 194 -4.48 -8.30 19.50
C GLN A 194 -3.48 -7.18 19.18
N LEU A 195 -2.20 -7.48 19.09
CA LEU A 195 -1.15 -6.56 18.70
C LEU A 195 -1.04 -6.52 17.17
N PHE A 196 -2.14 -6.17 16.52
CA PHE A 196 -2.11 -5.87 15.11
C PHE A 196 -1.25 -4.62 14.92
N PRO A 197 -0.15 -4.69 14.16
CA PRO A 197 0.52 -3.48 13.73
C PRO A 197 -0.43 -2.82 12.73
N GLY A 198 -1.47 -2.19 13.27
CA GLY A 198 -2.47 -1.48 12.50
C GLY A 198 -1.79 -0.43 11.65
N TYR A 199 -2.52 0.13 10.72
CA TYR A 199 -2.03 1.33 10.09
C TYR A 199 -2.67 2.54 10.77
N TRP A 200 -1.86 3.58 10.99
CA TRP A 200 -2.20 4.74 11.78
C TRP A 200 -1.88 5.99 10.96
N ILE A 201 -2.55 7.08 11.23
CA ILE A 201 -2.20 8.37 10.63
C ILE A 201 -0.74 8.68 10.94
N ASP A 202 0.06 8.91 9.87
CA ASP A 202 1.51 9.02 9.96
C ASP A 202 2.06 10.42 9.65
N ASN A 203 1.18 11.39 9.35
CA ASN A 203 1.48 12.76 8.98
C ASN A 203 2.24 12.95 7.65
N TRP A 204 2.53 11.88 6.92
CA TRP A 204 3.17 11.95 5.61
C TRP A 204 2.28 11.37 4.50
N VAL A 205 1.83 10.12 4.61
CA VAL A 205 0.86 9.49 3.69
C VAL A 205 -0.51 10.12 3.88
N LEU A 206 -0.94 10.23 5.14
CA LEU A 206 -2.17 10.90 5.57
C LEU A 206 -1.89 11.75 6.82
N SER A 207 -2.43 12.96 6.85
CA SER A 207 -2.41 13.85 8.02
C SER A 207 -3.72 13.84 8.82
N GLU A 208 -4.75 13.20 8.29
CA GLU A 208 -6.09 13.11 8.88
C GLU A 208 -6.79 11.85 8.37
N SER A 209 -8.01 11.58 8.84
CA SER A 209 -8.73 10.38 8.44
C SER A 209 -9.12 10.42 6.95
N PRO A 210 -9.18 9.26 6.26
CA PRO A 210 -9.67 9.19 4.89
C PRO A 210 -11.05 9.81 4.69
N MET A 211 -11.93 9.73 5.69
CA MET A 211 -13.28 10.30 5.63
C MET A 211 -13.26 11.81 5.44
N GLU A 212 -12.29 12.52 6.04
CA GLU A 212 -12.16 13.97 5.89
C GLU A 212 -11.75 14.35 4.47
N TYR A 213 -10.86 13.58 3.84
CA TYR A 213 -10.51 13.75 2.43
C TYR A 213 -11.71 13.48 1.52
N PHE A 214 -12.46 12.38 1.74
CA PHE A 214 -13.66 12.07 0.98
C PHE A 214 -14.73 13.15 1.12
N ALA A 215 -14.96 13.66 2.33
CA ALA A 215 -15.94 14.71 2.60
C ALA A 215 -15.63 16.02 1.83
N ARG A 216 -14.34 16.28 1.53
CA ARG A 216 -13.91 17.42 0.73
C ARG A 216 -13.80 17.12 -0.77
N GLY A 217 -14.06 15.87 -1.19
CA GLY A 217 -13.89 15.44 -2.58
C GLY A 217 -12.42 15.38 -3.03
N GLU A 218 -11.49 15.26 -2.11
CA GLU A 218 -10.05 15.20 -2.38
C GLU A 218 -9.62 13.78 -2.72
N VAL A 219 -9.89 13.36 -3.96
CA VAL A 219 -9.58 12.03 -4.46
C VAL A 219 -8.65 12.07 -5.67
N ASN A 220 -7.79 11.06 -5.80
CA ASN A 220 -6.74 10.96 -6.83
C ASN A 220 -7.17 10.21 -8.09
N VAL A 221 -8.42 9.80 -8.20
CA VAL A 221 -8.91 8.89 -9.24
C VAL A 221 -10.02 9.50 -10.08
N VAL A 222 -10.16 8.98 -11.31
CA VAL A 222 -11.29 9.26 -12.19
C VAL A 222 -12.43 8.25 -11.99
N SER A 223 -12.12 7.04 -11.55
CA SER A 223 -13.10 6.02 -11.19
C SER A 223 -12.56 5.04 -10.15
N VAL A 224 -13.42 4.67 -9.21
CA VAL A 224 -13.20 3.62 -8.22
C VAL A 224 -14.20 2.50 -8.51
N ILE A 225 -13.74 1.25 -8.44
CA ILE A 225 -14.60 0.06 -8.34
C ILE A 225 -14.37 -0.48 -6.94
N ASP A 226 -15.43 -0.47 -6.13
CA ASP A 226 -15.44 -1.10 -4.82
C ASP A 226 -16.29 -2.37 -4.89
N SER A 227 -15.76 -3.47 -4.37
CA SER A 227 -16.42 -4.77 -4.31
C SER A 227 -16.52 -5.28 -2.89
N ASP A 228 -16.84 -4.39 -1.95
CA ASP A 228 -17.09 -4.80 -0.57
C ASP A 228 -18.43 -5.51 -0.47
N ASN A 229 -18.44 -6.75 0.04
CA ASN A 229 -19.64 -7.59 0.10
C ASN A 229 -20.69 -7.08 1.09
N HIS A 230 -20.46 -6.03 1.85
CA HIS A 230 -21.36 -5.59 2.91
C HIS A 230 -21.62 -4.08 3.06
N GLN A 231 -20.90 -3.17 2.43
CA GLN A 231 -21.11 -1.71 2.67
C GLN A 231 -20.72 -0.77 1.51
N ALA A 232 -20.65 -1.22 0.28
CA ALA A 232 -20.21 -0.39 -0.86
C ALA A 232 -21.22 0.69 -1.32
N ALA A 233 -22.39 0.81 -0.70
CA ALA A 233 -23.46 1.65 -1.22
C ALA A 233 -23.38 3.14 -0.81
N ASP A 234 -22.50 3.52 0.13
CA ASP A 234 -22.54 4.84 0.76
C ASP A 234 -21.30 5.74 0.53
N LEU A 235 -20.40 5.36 -0.38
CA LEU A 235 -19.13 6.10 -0.57
C LEU A 235 -18.98 6.86 -1.90
N ILE A 236 -20.06 7.02 -2.68
CA ILE A 236 -20.06 7.82 -3.92
C ILE A 236 -21.19 8.84 -3.88
#